data_faee26fdf31539d9a26dba7129e3a72f
#
_entry.id   faee26fdf31539d9a26dba7129e3a72f
#
_cell.length_a   1.000
_cell.length_b   1.000
_cell.length_c   1.000
_cell.angle_alpha   90.00
_cell.angle_beta   90.00
_cell.angle_gamma   90.00
#
_symmetry.space_group_name_H-M   'P 1'
#
loop_
_entity.id
_entity.type
_entity.pdbx_description
1 polymer ?
#
loop_
_entity_poly.entity_id
_entity_poly.type
_entity_poly.pdbx_seq_one_letter_code
_entity_poly.pdbx_strand_id
1 'polypeptide(L)'
;MNLLTKQIEVKDKIVKIATAMGVDPAWAVSIAMVESSLGMHQKSPTGCRGVFQMSGIAMKDLLQEMEKSDDDLIDITCGLAFLHLLLKRHKTIEAATAKFCDPNDRDFYVSRVINYMEVFK
;
A
#
# COMPACT_ATOMS: atom_id res chain seq x y z
N MET A 1 -8.77 3.64 -16.73
CA MET A 1 -8.10 2.36 -16.35
C MET A 1 -9.16 1.32 -16.03
N ASN A 2 -9.03 0.15 -16.62
CA ASN A 2 -9.97 -0.94 -16.40
C ASN A 2 -9.42 -1.88 -15.31
N LEU A 3 -10.08 -1.89 -14.17
CA LEU A 3 -9.70 -2.76 -13.05
C LEU A 3 -10.51 -4.07 -13.08
N LEU A 4 -9.86 -5.15 -12.66
CA LEU A 4 -10.53 -6.43 -12.44
C LEU A 4 -11.42 -6.35 -11.20
N THR A 5 -12.41 -7.24 -11.09
CA THR A 5 -13.33 -7.28 -9.94
C THR A 5 -12.57 -7.36 -8.62
N LYS A 6 -11.55 -8.23 -8.51
CA LYS A 6 -10.72 -8.35 -7.30
C LYS A 6 -10.03 -7.03 -6.95
N GLN A 7 -9.50 -6.34 -7.96
CA GLN A 7 -8.83 -5.04 -7.75
C GLN A 7 -9.82 -3.98 -7.26
N ILE A 8 -11.03 -3.96 -7.80
CA ILE A 8 -12.08 -3.03 -7.36
C ILE A 8 -12.45 -3.29 -5.90
N GLU A 9 -12.60 -4.55 -5.50
CA GLU A 9 -12.90 -4.93 -4.12
C GLU A 9 -11.82 -4.46 -3.15
N VAL A 10 -10.55 -4.68 -3.50
CA VAL A 10 -9.41 -4.23 -2.68
C VAL A 10 -9.36 -2.70 -2.62
N LYS A 11 -9.53 -2.04 -3.77
CA LYS A 11 -9.58 -0.57 -3.83
C LYS A 11 -10.67 0.00 -2.92
N ASP A 12 -11.87 -0.57 -2.96
CA ASP A 12 -13.00 -0.09 -2.16
C ASP A 12 -12.72 -0.25 -0.66
N LYS A 13 -12.11 -1.35 -0.25
CA LYS A 13 -11.66 -1.54 1.14
C LYS A 13 -10.63 -0.50 1.55
N ILE A 14 -9.64 -0.24 0.70
CA ILE A 14 -8.60 0.76 0.98
C ILE A 14 -9.23 2.15 1.14
N VAL A 15 -10.08 2.56 0.21
CA VAL A 15 -10.73 3.88 0.25
C VAL A 15 -11.53 4.05 1.54
N LYS A 16 -12.31 3.04 1.92
CA LYS A 16 -13.13 3.08 3.13
C LYS A 16 -12.28 3.22 4.39
N ILE A 17 -11.24 2.40 4.52
CA ILE A 17 -10.39 2.40 5.72
C ILE A 17 -9.50 3.64 5.75
N ALA A 18 -8.91 4.02 4.61
CA ALA A 18 -8.07 5.22 4.51
C ALA A 18 -8.86 6.48 4.89
N THR A 19 -10.08 6.61 4.41
CA THR A 19 -10.95 7.73 4.75
C THR A 19 -11.20 7.78 6.25
N ALA A 20 -11.50 6.63 6.87
CA ALA A 20 -11.73 6.55 8.31
C ALA A 20 -10.48 6.89 9.13
N MET A 21 -9.29 6.59 8.62
CA MET A 21 -8.01 6.84 9.30
C MET A 21 -7.42 8.21 8.99
N GLY A 22 -8.02 8.99 8.10
CA GLY A 22 -7.49 10.29 7.69
C GLY A 22 -6.28 10.20 6.75
N VAL A 23 -6.12 9.08 6.03
CA VAL A 23 -5.08 8.91 5.00
C VAL A 23 -5.69 9.21 3.64
N ASP A 24 -4.95 9.93 2.78
CA ASP A 24 -5.40 10.25 1.42
C ASP A 24 -5.70 8.95 0.65
N PRO A 25 -6.96 8.69 0.28
CA PRO A 25 -7.32 7.45 -0.40
C PRO A 25 -6.64 7.27 -1.75
N ALA A 26 -6.50 8.33 -2.55
CA ALA A 26 -5.84 8.25 -3.85
C ALA A 26 -4.37 7.85 -3.71
N TRP A 27 -3.69 8.39 -2.70
CA TRP A 27 -2.32 8.01 -2.39
C TRP A 27 -2.21 6.54 -1.97
N ALA A 28 -3.05 6.11 -1.03
CA ALA A 28 -3.04 4.74 -0.54
C ALA A 28 -3.32 3.72 -1.66
N VAL A 29 -4.33 3.97 -2.49
CA VAL A 29 -4.67 3.11 -3.64
C VAL A 29 -3.51 3.06 -4.62
N SER A 30 -2.84 4.19 -4.86
CA SER A 30 -1.71 4.26 -5.79
C SER A 30 -0.50 3.46 -5.30
N ILE A 31 -0.19 3.54 -4.00
CA ILE A 31 0.85 2.70 -3.39
C ILE A 31 0.51 1.22 -3.58
N ALA A 32 -0.72 0.81 -3.25
CA ALA A 32 -1.16 -0.57 -3.38
C ALA A 32 -1.11 -1.05 -4.84
N MET A 33 -1.42 -0.18 -5.80
CA MET A 33 -1.33 -0.50 -7.22
C MET A 33 0.11 -0.80 -7.64
N VAL A 34 1.05 0.03 -7.23
CA VAL A 34 2.48 -0.16 -7.53
C VAL A 34 3.02 -1.40 -6.82
N GLU A 35 2.65 -1.61 -5.55
CA GLU A 35 3.21 -2.69 -4.74
C GLU A 35 2.69 -4.07 -5.12
N SER A 36 1.38 -4.22 -5.35
CA SER A 36 0.76 -5.53 -5.52
C SER A 36 -0.28 -5.60 -6.63
N SER A 37 -0.36 -4.59 -7.49
CA SER A 37 -1.46 -4.46 -8.47
C SER A 37 -2.83 -4.57 -7.79
N LEU A 38 -3.02 -3.82 -6.70
CA LEU A 38 -4.25 -3.85 -5.89
C LEU A 38 -4.60 -5.27 -5.43
N GLY A 39 -3.61 -5.96 -4.86
CA GLY A 39 -3.78 -7.27 -4.25
C GLY A 39 -3.69 -8.46 -5.19
N MET A 40 -3.38 -8.27 -6.46
CA MET A 40 -3.22 -9.38 -7.40
C MET A 40 -1.91 -10.14 -7.21
N HIS A 41 -0.87 -9.48 -6.70
CA HIS A 41 0.47 -10.06 -6.49
C HIS A 41 0.93 -9.77 -5.05
N GLN A 42 0.47 -10.59 -4.10
CA GLN A 42 0.68 -10.33 -2.68
C GLN A 42 1.91 -11.02 -2.08
N LYS A 43 2.66 -11.78 -2.87
CA LYS A 43 3.89 -12.44 -2.41
C LYS A 43 5.06 -12.05 -3.30
N SER A 44 6.18 -11.64 -2.69
CA SER A 44 7.39 -11.30 -3.44
C SER A 44 8.52 -12.29 -3.16
N PRO A 45 9.49 -12.44 -4.08
CA PRO A 45 10.68 -13.28 -3.83
C PRO A 45 11.52 -12.84 -2.63
N THR A 46 11.43 -11.57 -2.23
CA THR A 46 12.19 -11.00 -1.11
C THR A 46 11.46 -11.08 0.23
N GLY A 47 10.30 -11.74 0.28
CA GLY A 47 9.56 -11.95 1.52
C GLY A 47 8.56 -10.87 1.90
N CYS A 48 8.34 -9.86 1.04
CA CYS A 48 7.27 -8.90 1.26
C CYS A 48 5.92 -9.56 1.03
N ARG A 49 4.93 -9.15 1.81
CA ARG A 49 3.59 -9.75 1.80
C ARG A 49 2.50 -8.70 1.78
N GLY A 50 1.36 -9.08 1.20
CA GLY A 50 0.11 -8.34 1.29
C GLY A 50 -0.07 -7.28 0.23
N VAL A 51 -1.16 -6.54 0.36
CA VAL A 51 -1.57 -5.50 -0.58
C VAL A 51 -0.52 -4.39 -0.67
N PHE A 52 0.12 -4.04 0.43
CA PHE A 52 1.14 -3.00 0.51
C PHE A 52 2.58 -3.54 0.50
N GLN A 53 2.75 -4.84 0.34
CA GLN A 53 4.07 -5.50 0.28
C GLN A 53 4.99 -5.12 1.44
N MET A 54 4.48 -5.27 2.66
CA MET A 54 5.22 -4.93 3.86
C MET A 54 6.18 -6.04 4.25
N SER A 55 7.33 -5.66 4.81
CA SER A 55 8.36 -6.57 5.29
C SER A 55 8.93 -6.07 6.62
N GLY A 56 9.78 -6.88 7.23
CA GLY A 56 10.50 -6.51 8.44
C GLY A 56 10.27 -7.46 9.60
N ILE A 57 11.26 -7.52 10.50
CA ILE A 57 11.23 -8.43 11.65
C ILE A 57 10.06 -8.12 12.58
N ALA A 58 9.78 -6.84 12.80
CA ALA A 58 8.69 -6.40 13.66
C ALA A 58 7.30 -6.80 13.14
N MET A 59 7.20 -7.11 11.84
CA MET A 59 5.95 -7.49 11.20
C MET A 59 5.84 -8.99 10.97
N LYS A 60 6.86 -9.76 11.35
CA LYS A 60 6.95 -11.18 10.99
C LYS A 60 5.74 -11.99 11.45
N ASP A 61 5.37 -11.86 12.71
CA ASP A 61 4.24 -12.62 13.26
C ASP A 61 2.92 -12.20 12.63
N LEU A 62 2.75 -10.90 12.39
CA LEU A 62 1.57 -10.36 11.73
C LEU A 62 1.48 -10.85 10.28
N LEU A 63 2.61 -10.87 9.56
CA LEU A 63 2.66 -11.36 8.19
C LEU A 63 2.25 -12.84 8.11
N GLN A 64 2.64 -13.65 9.10
CA GLN A 64 2.22 -15.05 9.17
C GLN A 64 0.71 -15.21 9.34
N GLU A 65 0.10 -14.37 10.16
CA GLU A 65 -1.35 -14.37 10.33
C GLU A 65 -2.06 -13.92 9.06
N MET A 66 -1.53 -12.93 8.37
CA MET A 66 -2.07 -12.47 7.09
C MET A 66 -2.09 -13.59 6.03
N GLU A 67 -1.06 -14.44 6.01
CA GLU A 67 -1.01 -15.56 5.08
C GLU A 67 -2.08 -16.61 5.32
N LYS A 68 -2.59 -16.69 6.56
CA LYS A 68 -3.64 -17.66 6.95
C LYS A 68 -5.05 -17.11 6.73
N SER A 69 -5.19 -15.81 6.49
CA SER A 69 -6.49 -15.16 6.37
C SER A 69 -6.78 -14.80 4.92
N ASP A 70 -8.01 -15.05 4.49
CA ASP A 70 -8.51 -14.55 3.20
C ASP A 70 -9.00 -13.11 3.30
N ASP A 71 -8.98 -12.51 4.50
CA ASP A 71 -9.43 -11.16 4.73
C ASP A 71 -8.25 -10.16 4.68
N ASP A 72 -8.31 -9.25 3.73
CA ASP A 72 -7.31 -8.20 3.55
C ASP A 72 -7.38 -7.10 4.63
N LEU A 73 -8.31 -7.16 5.58
CA LEU A 73 -8.58 -6.08 6.51
C LEU A 73 -7.37 -5.74 7.40
N ILE A 74 -6.73 -6.77 7.98
CA ILE A 74 -5.56 -6.58 8.86
C ILE A 74 -4.40 -6.00 8.05
N ASP A 75 -4.13 -6.58 6.88
CA ASP A 75 -3.10 -6.15 5.95
C ASP A 75 -3.27 -4.67 5.56
N ILE A 76 -4.45 -4.33 5.08
CA ILE A 76 -4.75 -2.96 4.64
C ILE A 76 -4.62 -1.98 5.80
N THR A 77 -5.16 -2.33 6.97
CA THR A 77 -5.09 -1.46 8.14
C THR A 77 -3.65 -1.20 8.57
N CYS A 78 -2.81 -2.23 8.58
CA CYS A 78 -1.39 -2.10 8.94
C CYS A 78 -0.62 -1.26 7.91
N GLY A 79 -0.88 -1.47 6.62
CA GLY A 79 -0.27 -0.67 5.56
C GLY A 79 -0.64 0.80 5.67
N LEU A 80 -1.92 1.09 5.91
CA LEU A 80 -2.40 2.46 6.07
C LEU A 80 -1.84 3.13 7.32
N ALA A 81 -1.72 2.39 8.44
CA ALA A 81 -1.10 2.91 9.64
C ALA A 81 0.36 3.30 9.40
N PHE A 82 1.08 2.49 8.63
CA PHE A 82 2.46 2.79 8.24
C PHE A 82 2.55 4.03 7.36
N LEU A 83 1.68 4.16 6.36
CA LEU A 83 1.62 5.35 5.52
C LEU A 83 1.30 6.61 6.32
N HIS A 84 0.37 6.51 7.27
CA HIS A 84 0.03 7.62 8.17
C HIS A 84 1.27 8.06 8.96
N LEU A 85 2.02 7.11 9.51
CA LEU A 85 3.24 7.39 10.26
C LEU A 85 4.30 8.07 9.38
N LEU A 86 4.51 7.57 8.17
CA LEU A 86 5.49 8.15 7.24
C LEU A 86 5.12 9.58 6.85
N LEU A 87 3.85 9.84 6.58
CA LEU A 87 3.41 11.19 6.23
C LEU A 87 3.59 12.15 7.42
N LYS A 88 3.30 11.68 8.63
CA LYS A 88 3.52 12.49 9.84
C LYS A 88 5.00 12.84 10.02
N ARG A 89 5.90 11.90 9.74
CA ARG A 89 7.35 12.11 9.89
C ARG A 89 7.95 12.99 8.80
N HIS A 90 7.53 12.79 7.56
CA HIS A 90 8.17 13.38 6.39
C HIS A 90 7.41 14.54 5.77
N LYS A 91 6.19 14.80 6.22
CA LYS A 91 5.39 16.01 5.96
C LYS A 91 4.76 16.11 4.57
N THR A 92 5.35 15.49 3.53
CA THR A 92 4.79 15.52 2.18
C THR A 92 4.55 14.10 1.66
N ILE A 93 3.58 13.96 0.75
CA ILE A 93 3.28 12.68 0.11
C ILE A 93 4.51 12.15 -0.65
N GLU A 94 5.21 13.03 -1.38
CA GLU A 94 6.40 12.65 -2.14
C GLU A 94 7.50 12.10 -1.23
N ALA A 95 7.79 12.80 -0.13
CA ALA A 95 8.83 12.38 0.81
C ALA A 95 8.44 11.08 1.54
N ALA A 96 7.17 10.95 1.94
CA ALA A 96 6.66 9.73 2.58
C ALA A 96 6.73 8.54 1.62
N THR A 97 6.32 8.74 0.37
CA THR A 97 6.39 7.71 -0.68
C THR A 97 7.82 7.24 -0.91
N ALA A 98 8.77 8.19 -0.96
CA ALA A 98 10.19 7.87 -1.14
C ALA A 98 10.73 7.00 0.01
N LYS A 99 10.20 7.14 1.22
CA LYS A 99 10.60 6.33 2.37
C LYS A 99 9.93 4.95 2.41
N PHE A 100 8.85 4.78 1.67
CA PHE A 100 8.15 3.49 1.59
C PHE A 100 8.89 2.50 0.68
N CYS A 101 9.60 2.98 -0.32
CA CYS A 101 10.22 2.15 -1.36
C CYS A 101 11.70 1.84 -1.10
N ASP A 102 12.23 0.91 -1.92
CA ASP A 102 13.67 0.63 -1.96
C ASP A 102 14.44 1.87 -2.44
N PRO A 103 15.53 2.27 -1.77
CA PRO A 103 16.31 3.45 -2.16
C PRO A 103 16.82 3.45 -3.60
N ASN A 104 17.04 2.29 -4.20
CA ASN A 104 17.60 2.18 -5.54
C ASN A 104 16.65 2.63 -6.65
N ASP A 105 15.33 2.53 -6.43
CA ASP A 105 14.31 2.85 -7.42
C ASP A 105 13.44 4.04 -7.01
N ARG A 106 13.92 4.84 -6.08
CA ARG A 106 13.13 5.88 -5.41
C ARG A 106 12.41 6.83 -6.36
N ASP A 107 13.15 7.45 -7.28
CA ASP A 107 12.58 8.46 -8.18
C ASP A 107 11.53 7.86 -9.12
N PHE A 108 11.83 6.70 -9.68
CA PHE A 108 10.91 5.97 -10.54
C PHE A 108 9.64 5.56 -9.78
N TYR A 109 9.80 5.05 -8.56
CA TYR A 109 8.71 4.64 -7.70
C TYR A 109 7.78 5.81 -7.37
N VAL A 110 8.35 6.93 -6.92
CA VAL A 110 7.57 8.13 -6.59
C VAL A 110 6.80 8.62 -7.80
N SER A 111 7.43 8.67 -8.98
CA SER A 111 6.77 9.07 -10.22
C SER A 111 5.58 8.18 -10.56
N ARG A 112 5.73 6.87 -10.40
CA ARG A 112 4.63 5.92 -10.66
C ARG A 112 3.45 6.16 -9.73
N VAL A 113 3.73 6.33 -8.42
CA VAL A 113 2.68 6.58 -7.42
C VAL A 113 1.94 7.88 -7.74
N ILE A 114 2.67 8.96 -8.02
CA ILE A 114 2.05 10.25 -8.33
C ILE A 114 1.19 10.15 -9.59
N ASN A 115 1.65 9.45 -10.62
CA ASN A 115 0.88 9.26 -11.84
C ASN A 115 -0.42 8.49 -11.57
N TYR A 116 -0.38 7.44 -10.75
CA TYR A 116 -1.61 6.73 -10.38
C TYR A 116 -2.55 7.61 -9.55
N MET A 117 -2.03 8.49 -8.70
CA MET A 117 -2.88 9.41 -7.94
C MET A 117 -3.76 10.27 -8.85
N GLU A 118 -3.27 10.67 -10.02
CA GLU A 118 -4.07 11.40 -10.98
C GLU A 118 -5.23 10.56 -11.53
N VAL A 119 -5.02 9.24 -11.63
CA VAL A 119 -6.08 8.31 -12.09
C VAL A 119 -7.13 8.09 -11.01
N PHE A 120 -6.73 8.00 -9.74
CA PHE A 120 -7.60 7.60 -8.64
C PHE A 120 -8.18 8.78 -7.83
N LYS A 121 -7.95 9.99 -8.26
CA LYS A 121 -8.55 11.17 -7.61
C LYS A 121 -10.08 11.14 -7.61
#